data_1300883fc71c8a7c847da053285fd8cb
#
_entry.id   1300883fc71c8a7c847da053285fd8cb
#
_cell.length_a   1.000
_cell.length_b   1.000
_cell.length_c   1.000
_cell.angle_alpha   90.00
_cell.angle_beta   90.00
_cell.angle_gamma   90.00
#
_symmetry.space_group_name_H-M   'P 1'
#
loop_
_entity.id
_entity.type
_entity.pdbx_description
1 polymer ?
#
loop_
_entity_poly.entity_id
_entity_poly.type
_entity_poly.pdbx_seq_one_letter_code
_entity_poly.pdbx_strand_id
1 'polypeptide(L)'
;MQGSSEKICDTRFLLRNIENRLLSYGNESARLDARCILGLVLGRDNPVLPHEDIDNLSEYQTQYLEEILSRRINGEPISRIRGWREFWSLRFSISPDTLDPRPDSEILVEAAYNWLSARYPDEQKMRARAPYCLDIGTGS
;
A
#
# COMPACT_ATOMS: atom_id res chain seq x y z
N MET A 1 23.63 23.62 -28.97
CA MET A 1 23.49 22.60 -27.91
C MET A 1 22.97 23.31 -26.64
N GLN A 2 21.68 23.33 -26.47
CA GLN A 2 21.07 23.87 -25.24
C GLN A 2 20.87 22.71 -24.29
N GLY A 3 21.70 22.66 -23.25
CA GLY A 3 21.50 21.75 -22.14
C GLY A 3 20.23 22.17 -21.40
N SER A 4 19.18 21.40 -21.55
CA SER A 4 18.00 21.48 -20.68
C SER A 4 18.47 21.16 -19.25
N SER A 5 18.58 22.21 -18.44
CA SER A 5 18.76 22.07 -16.99
C SER A 5 17.49 21.42 -16.49
N GLU A 6 17.47 20.10 -16.36
CA GLU A 6 16.40 19.37 -15.65
C GLU A 6 16.36 19.92 -14.25
N LYS A 7 15.32 20.71 -13.96
CA LYS A 7 15.06 21.20 -12.61
C LYS A 7 14.67 19.99 -11.76
N ILE A 8 15.60 19.54 -10.94
CA ILE A 8 15.32 18.53 -9.90
C ILE A 8 14.26 19.12 -8.96
N CYS A 9 13.18 18.40 -8.78
CA CYS A 9 12.15 18.79 -7.82
C CYS A 9 12.67 18.62 -6.38
N ASP A 10 12.44 19.58 -5.51
CA ASP A 10 12.71 19.39 -4.09
C ASP A 10 11.67 18.40 -3.51
N THR A 11 12.05 17.12 -3.47
CA THR A 11 11.22 16.02 -2.99
C THR A 11 10.73 16.26 -1.56
N ARG A 12 11.56 16.84 -0.70
CA ARG A 12 11.18 17.15 0.68
C ARG A 12 10.10 18.22 0.74
N PHE A 13 10.22 19.25 -0.10
CA PHE A 13 9.22 20.30 -0.17
C PHE A 13 7.88 19.76 -0.68
N LEU A 14 7.91 18.93 -1.73
CA LEU A 14 6.70 18.30 -2.29
C LEU A 14 6.03 17.38 -1.27
N LEU A 15 6.78 16.50 -0.63
CA LEU A 15 6.26 15.61 0.42
C LEU A 15 5.65 16.38 1.59
N ARG A 16 6.30 17.46 2.05
CA ARG A 16 5.78 18.31 3.12
C ARG A 16 4.48 19.02 2.72
N ASN A 17 4.37 19.45 1.47
CA ASN A 17 3.13 20.06 0.97
C ASN A 17 1.97 19.07 1.00
N ILE A 18 2.18 17.86 0.48
CA ILE A 18 1.18 16.78 0.51
C ILE A 18 0.80 16.43 1.96
N GLU A 19 1.79 16.25 2.84
CA GLU A 19 1.61 15.96 4.26
C GLU A 19 0.76 17.02 4.96
N ASN A 20 1.09 18.31 4.78
CA ASN A 20 0.34 19.42 5.38
C ASN A 20 -1.12 19.46 4.92
N ARG A 21 -1.38 19.18 3.64
CA ARG A 21 -2.74 19.10 3.11
C ARG A 21 -3.52 17.98 3.78
N LEU A 22 -2.94 16.78 3.92
CA LEU A 22 -3.57 15.65 4.59
C LEU A 22 -3.81 15.92 6.08
N LEU A 23 -2.85 16.55 6.78
CA LEU A 23 -2.98 16.91 8.18
C LEU A 23 -4.12 17.91 8.42
N SER A 24 -4.32 18.88 7.52
CA SER A 24 -5.40 19.88 7.65
C SER A 24 -6.81 19.27 7.60
N TYR A 25 -6.94 18.04 7.13
CA TYR A 25 -8.17 17.25 7.12
C TYR A 25 -8.19 16.12 8.17
N GLY A 26 -7.27 16.18 9.16
CA GLY A 26 -7.27 15.23 10.28
C GLY A 26 -6.70 13.85 9.98
N ASN A 27 -5.88 13.70 8.94
CA ASN A 27 -5.28 12.41 8.62
C ASN A 27 -4.09 12.13 9.56
N GLU A 28 -4.23 11.15 10.45
CA GLU A 28 -3.20 10.76 11.42
C GLU A 28 -1.97 10.10 10.77
N SER A 29 -2.13 9.48 9.61
CA SER A 29 -1.05 8.82 8.85
C SER A 29 -0.46 9.70 7.74
N ALA A 30 -0.71 11.02 7.75
CA ALA A 30 -0.41 11.95 6.67
C ALA A 30 1.01 11.84 6.12
N ARG A 31 2.02 11.64 6.97
CA ARG A 31 3.42 11.52 6.56
C ARG A 31 3.70 10.26 5.73
N LEU A 32 3.14 9.12 6.13
CA LEU A 32 3.27 7.87 5.37
C LEU A 32 2.44 7.93 4.11
N ASP A 33 1.22 8.43 4.20
CA ASP A 33 0.32 8.57 3.07
C ASP A 33 0.88 9.51 2.00
N ALA A 34 1.50 10.63 2.37
CA ALA A 34 2.17 11.52 1.43
C ALA A 34 3.24 10.79 0.60
N ARG A 35 4.04 9.95 1.26
CA ARG A 35 5.09 9.16 0.60
C ARG A 35 4.51 8.08 -0.32
N CYS A 36 3.44 7.42 0.11
CA CYS A 36 2.74 6.43 -0.70
C CYS A 36 2.07 7.07 -1.93
N ILE A 37 1.38 8.20 -1.73
CA ILE A 37 0.71 8.95 -2.81
C ILE A 37 1.72 9.40 -3.86
N LEU A 38 2.83 9.99 -3.43
CA LEU A 38 3.86 10.40 -4.37
C LEU A 38 4.46 9.21 -5.13
N GLY A 39 4.64 8.06 -4.47
CA GLY A 39 5.04 6.81 -5.12
C GLY A 39 4.07 6.40 -6.23
N LEU A 40 2.77 6.39 -5.94
CA LEU A 40 1.72 6.07 -6.91
C LEU A 40 1.74 7.02 -8.12
N VAL A 41 1.90 8.32 -7.87
CA VAL A 41 2.01 9.34 -8.94
C VAL A 41 3.21 9.10 -9.85
N LEU A 42 4.31 8.61 -9.29
CA LEU A 42 5.52 8.23 -10.03
C LEU A 42 5.46 6.82 -10.65
N GLY A 43 4.32 6.13 -10.54
CA GLY A 43 4.15 4.77 -11.05
C GLY A 43 4.92 3.70 -10.27
N ARG A 44 5.19 3.92 -8.98
CA ARG A 44 5.92 3.00 -8.10
C ARG A 44 5.01 2.43 -7.00
N ASP A 45 5.26 1.20 -6.62
CA ASP A 45 4.56 0.56 -5.49
C ASP A 45 5.13 0.99 -4.12
N ASN A 46 6.41 1.40 -4.09
CA ASN A 46 7.11 1.78 -2.86
C ASN A 46 6.91 3.26 -2.51
N PRO A 47 6.79 3.59 -1.21
CA PRO A 47 6.75 4.97 -0.74
C PRO A 47 8.04 5.72 -1.10
N VAL A 48 7.93 6.96 -1.55
CA VAL A 48 9.08 7.83 -1.86
C VAL A 48 9.78 8.25 -0.57
N LEU A 49 11.10 8.20 -0.57
CA LEU A 49 11.91 8.65 0.57
C LEU A 49 12.27 10.14 0.42
N PRO A 50 12.35 10.91 1.54
CA PRO A 50 12.61 12.35 1.47
C PRO A 50 13.97 12.75 0.87
N HIS A 51 14.91 11.81 0.78
CA HIS A 51 16.25 12.03 0.23
C HIS A 51 16.40 11.53 -1.20
N GLU A 52 15.33 10.97 -1.78
CA GLU A 52 15.35 10.58 -3.19
C GLU A 52 15.25 11.81 -4.09
N ASP A 53 16.05 11.81 -5.15
CA ASP A 53 15.94 12.79 -6.23
C ASP A 53 14.84 12.32 -7.19
N ILE A 54 13.89 13.18 -7.47
CA ILE A 54 12.83 12.94 -8.45
C ILE A 54 12.81 14.08 -9.46
N ASP A 55 12.40 13.75 -10.68
CA ASP A 55 12.15 14.76 -11.69
C ASP A 55 10.91 15.59 -11.36
N ASN A 56 10.80 16.76 -11.98
CA ASN A 56 9.58 17.55 -11.87
C ASN A 56 8.38 16.72 -12.36
N LEU A 57 7.28 16.79 -11.62
CA LEU A 57 6.05 16.14 -12.02
C LEU A 57 5.57 16.73 -13.36
N SER A 58 5.21 15.87 -14.28
CA SER A 58 4.51 16.26 -15.51
C SER A 58 3.13 16.84 -15.18
N GLU A 59 2.50 17.49 -16.14
CA GLU A 59 1.14 17.99 -16.00
C GLU A 59 0.16 16.86 -15.67
N TYR A 60 0.28 15.71 -16.33
CA TYR A 60 -0.51 14.52 -16.05
C TYR A 60 -0.30 14.02 -14.62
N GLN A 61 0.95 13.93 -14.16
CA GLN A 61 1.26 13.50 -12.79
C GLN A 61 0.72 14.49 -11.75
N THR A 62 0.76 15.77 -12.06
CA THR A 62 0.20 16.81 -11.16
C THR A 62 -1.31 16.68 -11.04
N GLN A 63 -2.02 16.47 -12.14
CA GLN A 63 -3.46 16.24 -12.15
C GLN A 63 -3.82 14.95 -11.39
N TYR A 64 -3.06 13.89 -11.61
CA TYR A 64 -3.27 12.61 -10.93
C TYR A 64 -2.99 12.71 -9.42
N LEU A 65 -2.00 13.52 -9.01
CA LEU A 65 -1.74 13.83 -7.59
C LEU A 65 -2.97 14.48 -6.95
N GLU A 66 -3.57 15.47 -7.60
CA GLU A 66 -4.76 16.16 -7.08
C GLU A 66 -5.96 15.21 -6.96
N GLU A 67 -6.16 14.33 -7.93
CA GLU A 67 -7.21 13.31 -7.88
C GLU A 67 -7.02 12.38 -6.67
N ILE A 68 -5.83 11.80 -6.51
CA ILE A 68 -5.52 10.89 -5.39
C ILE A 68 -5.68 11.61 -4.05
N LEU A 69 -5.20 12.83 -3.93
CA LEU A 69 -5.33 13.63 -2.71
C LEU A 69 -6.79 13.86 -2.36
N SER A 70 -7.61 14.21 -3.33
CA SER A 70 -9.05 14.39 -3.12
C SER A 70 -9.71 13.10 -2.60
N ARG A 71 -9.42 11.96 -3.20
CA ARG A 71 -9.92 10.64 -2.75
C ARG A 71 -9.47 10.34 -1.31
N ARG A 72 -8.19 10.56 -1.00
CA ARG A 72 -7.65 10.30 0.34
C ARG A 72 -8.22 11.23 1.41
N ILE A 73 -8.41 12.51 1.10
CA ILE A 73 -9.05 13.50 1.98
C ILE A 73 -10.51 13.11 2.28
N ASN A 74 -11.21 12.54 1.31
CA ASN A 74 -12.55 12.01 1.47
C ASN A 74 -12.61 10.67 2.23
N GLY A 75 -11.48 10.22 2.79
CA GLY A 75 -11.42 9.04 3.67
C GLY A 75 -11.11 7.73 2.94
N GLU A 76 -10.85 7.74 1.62
CA GLU A 76 -10.53 6.51 0.90
C GLU A 76 -9.15 5.99 1.30
N PRO A 77 -9.01 4.70 1.74
CA PRO A 77 -7.73 4.13 2.12
C PRO A 77 -6.75 4.06 0.94
N ILE A 78 -5.45 4.20 1.23
CA ILE A 78 -4.39 4.08 0.20
C ILE A 78 -4.45 2.72 -0.52
N SER A 79 -4.76 1.62 0.18
CA SER A 79 -4.94 0.28 -0.41
C SER A 79 -6.00 0.26 -1.51
N ARG A 80 -7.12 0.95 -1.31
CA ARG A 80 -8.18 1.07 -2.33
C ARG A 80 -7.78 1.96 -3.49
N ILE A 81 -7.10 3.06 -3.20
CA ILE A 81 -6.60 3.97 -4.25
C ILE A 81 -5.63 3.24 -5.18
N ARG A 82 -4.73 2.43 -4.63
CA ARG A 82 -3.76 1.64 -5.42
C ARG A 82 -4.30 0.32 -5.94
N GLY A 83 -5.47 -0.13 -5.43
CA GLY A 83 -6.16 -1.36 -5.88
C GLY A 83 -5.59 -2.66 -5.33
N TRP A 84 -4.68 -2.61 -4.36
CA TRP A 84 -4.11 -3.80 -3.74
C TRP A 84 -3.59 -3.54 -2.31
N ARG A 85 -3.46 -4.63 -1.53
CA ARG A 85 -2.87 -4.64 -0.19
C ARG A 85 -1.99 -5.86 -0.01
N GLU A 86 -0.90 -5.69 0.70
CA GLU A 86 -0.10 -6.81 1.19
C GLU A 86 -0.73 -7.38 2.45
N PHE A 87 -0.84 -8.69 2.51
CA PHE A 87 -1.29 -9.45 3.67
C PHE A 87 -0.53 -10.77 3.70
N TRP A 88 0.11 -11.11 4.80
CA TRP A 88 0.96 -12.30 4.94
C TRP A 88 2.01 -12.42 3.82
N SER A 89 2.69 -11.31 3.50
CA SER A 89 3.65 -11.19 2.40
C SER A 89 3.10 -11.55 1.00
N LEU A 90 1.79 -11.65 0.86
CA LEU A 90 1.12 -11.87 -0.42
C LEU A 90 0.37 -10.59 -0.84
N ARG A 91 0.34 -10.35 -2.14
CA ARG A 91 -0.37 -9.22 -2.73
C ARG A 91 -1.81 -9.61 -3.06
N PHE A 92 -2.77 -8.96 -2.43
CA PHE A 92 -4.20 -9.15 -2.68
C PHE A 92 -4.77 -7.95 -3.43
N SER A 93 -5.54 -8.21 -4.47
CA SER A 93 -6.30 -7.17 -5.15
C SER A 93 -7.46 -6.69 -4.26
N ILE A 94 -7.66 -5.38 -4.22
CA ILE A 94 -8.72 -4.75 -3.44
C ILE A 94 -9.71 -4.09 -4.41
N SER A 95 -10.97 -4.48 -4.32
CA SER A 95 -12.09 -3.83 -5.01
C SER A 95 -12.84 -2.88 -4.07
N PRO A 96 -13.73 -2.01 -4.57
CA PRO A 96 -14.58 -1.19 -3.71
C PRO A 96 -15.45 -2.00 -2.73
N ASP A 97 -15.82 -3.23 -3.10
CA ASP A 97 -16.69 -4.10 -2.33
C ASP A 97 -15.92 -5.06 -1.39
N THR A 98 -14.59 -5.11 -1.53
CA THR A 98 -13.73 -5.98 -0.70
C THR A 98 -13.37 -5.27 0.61
N LEU A 99 -13.55 -5.95 1.74
CA LEU A 99 -13.03 -5.48 3.02
C LEU A 99 -11.51 -5.61 3.02
N ASP A 100 -10.81 -4.52 3.36
CA ASP A 100 -9.35 -4.54 3.51
C ASP A 100 -8.92 -5.58 4.55
N PRO A 101 -8.01 -6.52 4.23
CA PRO A 101 -7.43 -7.41 5.22
C PRO A 101 -6.81 -6.60 6.36
N ARG A 102 -7.09 -6.99 7.61
CA ARG A 102 -6.54 -6.31 8.78
C ARG A 102 -5.24 -6.96 9.22
N PRO A 103 -4.22 -6.18 9.64
CA PRO A 103 -2.95 -6.73 10.13
C PRO A 103 -3.14 -7.73 11.28
N ASP A 104 -4.12 -7.49 12.17
CA ASP A 104 -4.42 -8.38 13.29
C ASP A 104 -4.83 -9.80 12.84
N SER A 105 -5.38 -9.93 11.64
CA SER A 105 -5.73 -11.23 11.06
C SER A 105 -4.50 -12.05 10.66
N GLU A 106 -3.33 -11.45 10.50
CA GLU A 106 -2.08 -12.17 10.24
C GLU A 106 -1.68 -13.08 11.40
N ILE A 107 -2.01 -12.68 12.63
CA ILE A 107 -1.78 -13.49 13.86
C ILE A 107 -2.55 -14.81 13.77
N LEU A 108 -3.76 -14.78 13.21
CA LEU A 108 -4.57 -15.99 13.03
C LEU A 108 -3.96 -16.93 11.99
N VAL A 109 -3.47 -16.38 10.89
CA VAL A 109 -2.78 -17.14 9.85
C VAL A 109 -1.51 -17.76 10.41
N GLU A 110 -0.71 -17.00 11.16
CA GLU A 110 0.50 -17.48 11.81
C GLU A 110 0.21 -18.62 12.79
N ALA A 111 -0.79 -18.47 13.63
CA ALA A 111 -1.20 -19.51 14.58
C ALA A 111 -1.62 -20.80 13.85
N ALA A 112 -2.41 -20.71 12.79
CA ALA A 112 -2.84 -21.83 11.98
C ALA A 112 -1.64 -22.51 11.28
N TYR A 113 -0.74 -21.71 10.69
CA TYR A 113 0.47 -22.20 10.06
C TYR A 113 1.37 -22.95 11.04
N ASN A 114 1.64 -22.38 12.21
CA ASN A 114 2.47 -23.00 13.25
C ASN A 114 1.85 -24.32 13.77
N TRP A 115 0.55 -24.35 13.97
CA TRP A 115 -0.15 -25.57 14.39
C TRP A 115 -0.08 -26.67 13.32
N LEU A 116 -0.28 -26.31 12.06
CA LEU A 116 -0.19 -27.27 10.94
C LEU A 116 1.23 -27.79 10.78
N SER A 117 2.23 -26.92 10.80
CA SER A 117 3.65 -27.29 10.65
C SER A 117 4.14 -28.19 11.77
N ALA A 118 3.70 -27.97 13.00
CA ALA A 118 4.04 -28.84 14.13
C ALA A 118 3.41 -30.25 14.02
N ARG A 119 2.19 -30.32 13.46
CA ARG A 119 1.46 -31.59 13.35
C ARG A 119 1.79 -32.37 12.09
N TYR A 120 2.20 -31.68 11.04
CA TYR A 120 2.52 -32.25 9.72
C TYR A 120 3.90 -31.75 9.26
N PRO A 121 4.99 -32.19 9.92
CA PRO A 121 6.34 -31.71 9.59
C PRO A 121 6.88 -32.21 8.24
N ASP A 122 6.18 -33.18 7.62
CA ASP A 122 6.56 -33.80 6.36
C ASP A 122 5.48 -33.54 5.30
N GLU A 123 5.87 -32.83 4.24
CA GLU A 123 4.95 -32.50 3.13
C GLU A 123 4.34 -33.75 2.46
N GLN A 124 5.08 -34.86 2.40
CA GLN A 124 4.56 -36.09 1.80
C GLN A 124 3.46 -36.70 2.66
N LYS A 125 3.60 -36.66 3.98
CA LYS A 125 2.56 -37.06 4.92
C LYS A 125 1.37 -36.13 4.91
N MET A 126 1.60 -34.85 4.74
CA MET A 126 0.54 -33.84 4.60
C MET A 126 -0.29 -34.09 3.34
N ARG A 127 0.34 -34.41 2.19
CA ARG A 127 -0.36 -34.74 0.93
C ARG A 127 -1.17 -36.05 1.01
N ALA A 128 -0.65 -37.02 1.74
CA ALA A 128 -1.33 -38.32 1.90
C ALA A 128 -2.56 -38.24 2.83
N ARG A 129 -2.58 -37.30 3.74
CA ARG A 129 -3.64 -37.10 4.73
C ARG A 129 -3.88 -35.61 4.99
N ALA A 130 -4.31 -34.91 3.92
CA ALA A 130 -4.54 -33.46 3.97
C ALA A 130 -5.51 -33.09 5.11
N PRO A 131 -5.15 -32.15 5.97
CA PRO A 131 -6.07 -31.63 6.96
C PRO A 131 -7.22 -30.89 6.29
N TYR A 132 -8.41 -30.99 6.84
CA TYR A 132 -9.53 -30.14 6.45
C TYR A 132 -9.45 -28.84 7.25
N CYS A 133 -9.39 -27.71 6.54
CA CYS A 133 -9.48 -26.38 7.13
C CYS A 133 -10.81 -25.74 6.70
N LEU A 134 -11.53 -25.19 7.67
CA LEU A 134 -12.75 -24.45 7.42
C LEU A 134 -12.52 -23.00 7.84
N ASP A 135 -12.64 -22.09 6.89
CA ASP A 135 -12.66 -20.65 7.14
C ASP A 135 -14.12 -20.18 7.11
N ILE A 136 -14.54 -19.53 8.21
CA ILE A 136 -15.91 -19.01 8.35
C ILE A 136 -15.84 -17.47 8.34
N GLY A 137 -16.47 -16.87 7.33
CA GLY A 137 -16.47 -15.40 7.19
C GLY A 137 -15.22 -14.88 6.47
N THR A 138 -14.73 -15.61 5.50
CA THR A 138 -13.58 -15.26 4.63
C THR A 138 -13.73 -13.87 4.00
N GLY A 139 -14.94 -13.40 3.82
CA GLY A 139 -15.24 -12.20 3.04
C GLY A 139 -15.23 -12.49 1.53
N SER A 140 -15.23 -11.45 0.74
CA SER A 140 -15.19 -11.47 -0.73
C SER A 140 -13.84 -11.02 -1.24
#